data_6118383ef516ebf6162fdd1c36502efe
#
_entry.id   6118383ef516ebf6162fdd1c36502efe
#
_cell.length_a   1.000
_cell.length_b   1.000
_cell.length_c   1.000
_cell.angle_alpha   90.00
_cell.angle_beta   90.00
_cell.angle_gamma   90.00
#
_symmetry.space_group_name_H-M   'P 1'
#
loop_
_entity.id
_entity.type
_entity.pdbx_description
1 polymer ?
#
loop_
_entity_poly.entity_id
_entity_poly.type
_entity_poly.pdbx_seq_one_letter_code
_entity_poly.pdbx_strand_id
1 'polypeptide(L)'
;MKGGVFAPQKEAETIIALKKAFGPDIPVRIDPNATWTLETSIKYGKVLEPYIQYFEDPCKGQQTMGELRKVLKTPLATNMCTTSFSEIPGDILYHSDDIILADHHFWGGMEATMQLGKICSVFDRKLSMHSNSHLGISLMAMAHLGCALPEIAYAIDTHYPWQKEEIIKGGRIEFQDGALSVSNEPGLGVEIDQVQLKKLHQNYLECGIVDRNDEIEMQKVKPGWKVSENIW
;
A
#
# COMPACT_ATOMS: atom_id res chain seq x y z
N MET A 1 -7.82 5.16 1.88
CA MET A 1 -7.75 5.97 3.13
C MET A 1 -7.00 5.16 4.18
N LYS A 2 -6.00 5.71 4.84
CA LYS A 2 -5.42 5.09 6.03
C LYS A 2 -6.42 5.11 7.16
N GLY A 3 -6.63 3.98 7.79
CA GLY A 3 -7.42 3.76 8.99
C GLY A 3 -6.53 3.42 10.19
N GLY A 4 -7.13 2.98 11.29
CA GLY A 4 -6.41 2.67 12.52
C GLY A 4 -5.91 3.91 13.30
N VAL A 5 -6.33 5.10 12.89
CA VAL A 5 -5.94 6.38 13.49
C VAL A 5 -7.06 6.95 14.37
N PHE A 6 -8.29 6.82 13.91
CA PHE A 6 -9.49 7.22 14.64
C PHE A 6 -10.30 6.00 15.05
N ALA A 7 -11.32 6.23 15.88
CA ALA A 7 -12.27 5.16 16.20
C ALA A 7 -12.88 4.59 14.90
N PRO A 8 -13.03 3.27 14.78
CA PRO A 8 -13.49 2.59 13.56
C PRO A 8 -14.83 3.12 13.03
N GLN A 9 -15.73 3.53 13.92
CA GLN A 9 -16.98 4.18 13.53
C GLN A 9 -16.71 5.47 12.73
N LYS A 10 -15.81 6.31 13.21
CA LYS A 10 -15.49 7.59 12.54
C LYS A 10 -14.81 7.37 11.19
N GLU A 11 -13.99 6.35 11.09
CA GLU A 11 -13.35 5.96 9.84
C GLU A 11 -14.36 5.44 8.82
N ALA A 12 -15.32 4.61 9.25
CA ALA A 12 -16.41 4.16 8.40
C ALA A 12 -17.31 5.32 7.93
N GLU A 13 -17.67 6.24 8.83
CA GLU A 13 -18.40 7.46 8.49
C GLU A 13 -17.65 8.33 7.46
N THR A 14 -16.31 8.38 7.56
CA THR A 14 -15.46 9.11 6.61
C THR A 14 -15.51 8.47 5.21
N ILE A 15 -15.42 7.15 5.10
CA ILE A 15 -15.56 6.44 3.82
C ILE A 15 -16.91 6.73 3.17
N ILE A 16 -17.99 6.66 3.95
CA ILE A 16 -19.34 6.95 3.46
C ILE A 16 -19.44 8.41 2.98
N ALA A 17 -18.84 9.34 3.73
CA ALA A 17 -18.81 10.76 3.35
C ALA A 17 -18.01 10.99 2.06
N LEU A 18 -16.87 10.32 1.88
CA LEU A 18 -16.09 10.39 0.63
C LEU A 18 -16.90 9.89 -0.57
N LYS A 19 -17.57 8.75 -0.44
CA LYS A 19 -18.45 8.23 -1.51
C LYS A 19 -19.58 9.18 -1.84
N LYS A 20 -20.15 9.83 -0.82
CA LYS A 20 -21.22 10.82 -1.00
C LYS A 20 -20.73 12.09 -1.69
N ALA A 21 -19.50 12.52 -1.40
CA ALA A 21 -18.92 13.74 -1.96
C ALA A 21 -18.42 13.55 -3.40
N PHE A 22 -17.81 12.42 -3.72
CA PHE A 22 -17.14 12.18 -5.00
C PHE A 22 -17.93 11.26 -5.95
N GLY A 23 -19.02 10.70 -5.50
CA GLY A 23 -19.89 9.83 -6.30
C GLY A 23 -19.62 8.33 -6.09
N PRO A 24 -20.58 7.49 -6.52
CA PRO A 24 -20.53 6.05 -6.27
C PRO A 24 -19.42 5.34 -7.06
N ASP A 25 -19.01 5.89 -8.19
CA ASP A 25 -18.07 5.24 -9.12
C ASP A 25 -16.60 5.40 -8.70
N ILE A 26 -16.30 6.35 -7.80
CA ILE A 26 -14.93 6.55 -7.31
C ILE A 26 -14.51 5.35 -6.45
N PRO A 27 -13.45 4.61 -6.82
CA PRO A 27 -12.96 3.52 -6.01
C PRO A 27 -12.36 4.05 -4.71
N VAL A 28 -12.83 3.53 -3.59
CA VAL A 28 -12.33 3.88 -2.25
C VAL A 28 -11.87 2.61 -1.57
N ARG A 29 -10.79 2.69 -0.83
CA ARG A 29 -10.18 1.63 -0.03
C ARG A 29 -9.91 2.14 1.37
N ILE A 30 -9.90 1.26 2.34
CA ILE A 30 -9.48 1.56 3.70
C ILE A 30 -8.47 0.53 4.15
N ASP A 31 -7.44 1.00 4.85
CA ASP A 31 -6.35 0.21 5.39
C ASP A 31 -6.15 0.55 6.87
N PRO A 32 -6.72 -0.24 7.78
CA PRO A 32 -6.52 -0.09 9.22
C PRO A 32 -5.13 -0.49 9.73
N ASN A 33 -4.24 -0.97 8.89
CA ASN A 33 -2.89 -1.41 9.27
C ASN A 33 -2.87 -2.43 10.41
N ALA A 34 -3.74 -3.43 10.34
CA ALA A 34 -3.87 -4.53 11.29
C ALA A 34 -4.17 -4.09 12.74
N THR A 35 -4.79 -2.92 12.92
CA THR A 35 -5.12 -2.39 14.25
C THR A 35 -6.51 -2.75 14.75
N TRP A 36 -7.39 -3.26 13.89
CA TRP A 36 -8.72 -3.68 14.30
C TRP A 36 -8.71 -5.14 14.76
N THR A 37 -9.55 -5.44 15.75
CA THR A 37 -9.84 -6.83 16.12
C THR A 37 -10.69 -7.50 15.05
N LEU A 38 -10.77 -8.83 15.05
CA LEU A 38 -11.65 -9.58 14.15
C LEU A 38 -13.12 -9.11 14.29
N GLU A 39 -13.57 -8.93 15.52
CA GLU A 39 -14.94 -8.49 15.82
C GLU A 39 -15.23 -7.11 15.24
N THR A 40 -14.32 -6.16 15.44
CA THR A 40 -14.41 -4.81 14.89
C THR A 40 -14.37 -4.83 13.36
N SER A 41 -13.50 -5.65 12.79
CA SER A 41 -13.37 -5.82 11.34
C SER A 41 -14.64 -6.40 10.72
N ILE A 42 -15.28 -7.38 11.37
CA ILE A 42 -16.58 -7.92 10.93
C ILE A 42 -17.65 -6.84 10.99
N LYS A 43 -17.76 -6.14 12.12
CA LYS A 43 -18.79 -5.12 12.35
C LYS A 43 -18.74 -4.01 11.31
N TYR A 44 -17.57 -3.39 11.16
CA TYR A 44 -17.43 -2.25 10.25
C TYR A 44 -17.19 -2.68 8.80
N GLY A 45 -16.60 -3.85 8.57
CA GLY A 45 -16.51 -4.44 7.24
C GLY A 45 -17.89 -4.59 6.61
N LYS A 46 -18.87 -5.14 7.31
CA LYS A 46 -20.27 -5.24 6.83
C LYS A 46 -20.90 -3.88 6.50
N VAL A 47 -20.59 -2.85 7.29
CA VAL A 47 -21.06 -1.49 7.01
C VAL A 47 -20.40 -0.93 5.76
N LEU A 48 -19.14 -1.27 5.54
CA LEU A 48 -18.31 -0.72 4.46
C LEU A 48 -18.43 -1.48 3.12
N GLU A 49 -18.92 -2.73 3.11
CA GLU A 49 -19.07 -3.53 1.90
C GLU A 49 -19.65 -2.79 0.69
N PRO A 50 -20.69 -1.94 0.82
CA PRO A 50 -21.24 -1.22 -0.33
C PRO A 50 -20.38 -0.05 -0.82
N TYR A 51 -19.33 0.31 -0.08
CA TYR A 51 -18.61 1.58 -0.28
C TYR A 51 -17.15 1.40 -0.67
N ILE A 52 -16.54 0.24 -0.38
CA ILE A 52 -15.11 0.02 -0.60
C ILE A 52 -14.86 -1.01 -1.71
N GLN A 53 -13.76 -0.81 -2.42
CA GLN A 53 -13.32 -1.71 -3.49
C GLN A 53 -12.68 -2.97 -2.92
N TYR A 54 -11.86 -2.82 -1.90
CA TYR A 54 -11.31 -3.87 -1.07
C TYR A 54 -10.96 -3.36 0.33
N PHE A 55 -10.74 -4.28 1.24
CA PHE A 55 -10.42 -4.02 2.64
C PHE A 55 -8.99 -4.51 2.91
N GLU A 56 -8.07 -3.58 3.14
CA GLU A 56 -6.64 -3.84 3.28
C GLU A 56 -6.30 -4.02 4.75
N ASP A 57 -5.63 -5.12 5.08
CA ASP A 57 -5.11 -5.46 6.41
C ASP A 57 -5.98 -4.95 7.59
N PRO A 58 -7.28 -5.28 7.66
CA PRO A 58 -8.12 -4.83 8.76
C PRO A 58 -7.70 -5.40 10.11
N CYS A 59 -7.26 -6.65 10.14
CA CYS A 59 -6.85 -7.34 11.36
C CYS A 59 -5.53 -8.11 11.15
N LYS A 60 -4.89 -8.49 12.25
CA LYS A 60 -3.54 -9.04 12.23
C LYS A 60 -3.51 -10.54 11.98
N GLY A 61 -2.67 -10.95 11.03
CA GLY A 61 -2.27 -12.34 10.82
C GLY A 61 -3.21 -13.13 9.89
N GLN A 62 -2.62 -14.07 9.16
CA GLN A 62 -3.27 -14.83 8.10
C GLN A 62 -4.51 -15.61 8.60
N GLN A 63 -4.42 -16.24 9.76
CA GLN A 63 -5.55 -17.00 10.30
C GLN A 63 -6.74 -16.08 10.59
N THR A 64 -6.51 -14.94 11.22
CA THR A 64 -7.57 -13.97 11.56
C THR A 64 -8.19 -13.37 10.30
N MET A 65 -7.36 -13.04 9.31
CA MET A 65 -7.82 -12.59 8.00
C MET A 65 -8.68 -13.67 7.31
N GLY A 66 -8.26 -14.93 7.38
CA GLY A 66 -9.03 -16.04 6.85
C GLY A 66 -10.39 -16.24 7.54
N GLU A 67 -10.49 -16.01 8.84
CA GLU A 67 -11.79 -16.02 9.54
C GLU A 67 -12.68 -14.84 9.09
N LEU A 68 -12.10 -13.67 8.92
CA LEU A 68 -12.81 -12.50 8.40
C LEU A 68 -13.34 -12.75 6.98
N ARG A 69 -12.50 -13.36 6.13
CA ARG A 69 -12.84 -13.70 4.73
C ARG A 69 -14.09 -14.58 4.61
N LYS A 70 -14.35 -15.46 5.58
CA LYS A 70 -15.57 -16.32 5.60
C LYS A 70 -16.85 -15.52 5.80
N VAL A 71 -16.75 -14.30 6.34
CA VAL A 71 -17.91 -13.50 6.79
C VAL A 71 -18.18 -12.32 5.84
N LEU A 72 -17.14 -11.71 5.26
CA LEU A 72 -17.27 -10.57 4.38
C LEU A 72 -17.26 -11.00 2.90
N LYS A 73 -17.99 -10.24 2.09
CA LYS A 73 -18.02 -10.40 0.63
C LYS A 73 -16.99 -9.50 -0.06
N THR A 74 -16.64 -8.38 0.57
CA THR A 74 -15.60 -7.47 0.08
C THR A 74 -14.27 -8.20 0.01
N PRO A 75 -13.53 -8.12 -1.12
CA PRO A 75 -12.20 -8.71 -1.20
C PRO A 75 -11.28 -8.18 -0.09
N LEU A 76 -10.48 -9.07 0.48
CA LEU A 76 -9.44 -8.70 1.43
C LEU A 76 -8.11 -8.57 0.72
N ALA A 77 -7.38 -7.50 1.04
CA ALA A 77 -6.05 -7.25 0.51
C ALA A 77 -5.01 -7.21 1.63
N THR A 78 -3.78 -7.53 1.32
CA THR A 78 -2.70 -7.48 2.31
C THR A 78 -1.38 -6.99 1.74
N ASN A 79 -0.68 -6.18 2.56
CA ASN A 79 0.75 -5.94 2.46
C ASN A 79 1.49 -6.25 3.78
N MET A 80 0.79 -6.84 4.76
CA MET A 80 1.33 -7.11 6.10
C MET A 80 1.27 -8.58 6.52
N CYS A 81 0.32 -9.37 5.99
CA CYS A 81 0.16 -10.78 6.36
C CYS A 81 0.92 -11.72 5.43
N THR A 82 1.09 -11.33 4.16
CA THR A 82 1.75 -12.13 3.12
C THR A 82 2.71 -11.22 2.37
N THR A 83 3.96 -11.18 2.82
CA THR A 83 5.00 -10.25 2.35
C THR A 83 6.24 -10.96 1.81
N SER A 84 6.26 -12.29 1.90
CA SER A 84 7.37 -13.13 1.42
C SER A 84 6.87 -14.48 0.89
N PHE A 85 7.70 -15.16 0.09
CA PHE A 85 7.38 -16.48 -0.43
C PHE A 85 7.17 -17.52 0.67
N SER A 86 7.82 -17.39 1.82
CA SER A 86 7.66 -18.29 2.96
C SER A 86 6.26 -18.21 3.61
N GLU A 87 5.53 -17.15 3.38
CA GLU A 87 4.18 -16.92 3.92
C GLU A 87 3.07 -17.40 2.97
N ILE A 88 3.38 -17.63 1.70
CA ILE A 88 2.41 -18.13 0.70
C ILE A 88 1.71 -19.43 1.15
N PRO A 89 2.40 -20.44 1.71
CA PRO A 89 1.72 -21.65 2.17
C PRO A 89 0.65 -21.38 3.23
N GLY A 90 0.90 -20.43 4.13
CA GLY A 90 -0.07 -20.00 5.14
C GLY A 90 -1.25 -19.26 4.54
N ASP A 91 -0.99 -18.32 3.62
CA ASP A 91 -2.05 -17.64 2.87
C ASP A 91 -3.00 -18.63 2.20
N ILE A 92 -2.44 -19.59 1.46
CA ILE A 92 -3.24 -20.61 0.77
C ILE A 92 -4.03 -21.47 1.77
N LEU A 93 -3.41 -21.90 2.87
CA LEU A 93 -4.03 -22.73 3.90
C LEU A 93 -5.23 -22.02 4.56
N TYR A 94 -5.07 -20.76 4.94
CA TYR A 94 -6.10 -20.01 5.64
C TYR A 94 -7.03 -19.25 4.70
N HIS A 95 -6.68 -19.14 3.42
CA HIS A 95 -7.38 -18.28 2.47
C HIS A 95 -7.49 -16.85 3.02
N SER A 96 -6.34 -16.30 3.43
CA SER A 96 -6.27 -15.08 4.23
C SER A 96 -6.61 -13.81 3.46
N ASP A 97 -6.36 -13.81 2.17
CA ASP A 97 -6.60 -12.65 1.32
C ASP A 97 -7.01 -13.06 -0.11
N ASP A 98 -7.54 -12.10 -0.85
CA ASP A 98 -7.88 -12.22 -2.27
C ASP A 98 -6.87 -11.48 -3.13
N ILE A 99 -6.17 -10.50 -2.54
CA ILE A 99 -5.30 -9.57 -3.23
C ILE A 99 -4.00 -9.41 -2.44
N ILE A 100 -2.88 -9.72 -3.07
CA ILE A 100 -1.57 -9.37 -2.54
C ILE A 100 -1.17 -7.99 -3.07
N LEU A 101 -0.89 -7.07 -2.17
CA LEU A 101 -0.37 -5.74 -2.50
C LEU A 101 1.16 -5.82 -2.46
N ALA A 102 1.75 -6.21 -3.58
CA ALA A 102 3.17 -6.51 -3.67
C ALA A 102 4.01 -5.23 -3.61
N ASP A 103 5.02 -5.25 -2.77
CA ASP A 103 6.07 -4.23 -2.77
C ASP A 103 7.37 -4.89 -3.22
N HIS A 104 7.88 -4.49 -4.38
CA HIS A 104 9.07 -5.09 -4.97
C HIS A 104 10.32 -4.96 -4.09
N HIS A 105 10.35 -4.02 -3.14
CA HIS A 105 11.43 -3.94 -2.16
C HIS A 105 11.38 -5.10 -1.14
N PHE A 106 10.18 -5.50 -0.71
CA PHE A 106 9.99 -6.59 0.26
C PHE A 106 10.13 -7.97 -0.40
N TRP A 107 9.60 -8.13 -1.60
CA TRP A 107 9.59 -9.40 -2.31
C TRP A 107 10.93 -9.80 -2.93
N GLY A 108 11.94 -8.91 -2.92
CA GLY A 108 13.29 -9.21 -3.42
C GLY A 108 13.55 -8.74 -4.85
N GLY A 109 12.89 -7.68 -5.28
CA GLY A 109 13.10 -7.03 -6.56
C GLY A 109 12.11 -7.43 -7.66
N MET A 110 12.37 -6.94 -8.86
CA MET A 110 11.44 -7.08 -10.00
C MET A 110 11.22 -8.55 -10.40
N GLU A 111 12.29 -9.34 -10.46
CA GLU A 111 12.19 -10.75 -10.85
C GLU A 111 11.35 -11.55 -9.85
N ALA A 112 11.59 -11.37 -8.57
CA ALA A 112 10.82 -12.01 -7.51
C ALA A 112 9.33 -11.62 -7.55
N THR A 113 9.03 -10.34 -7.82
CA THR A 113 7.64 -9.87 -7.99
C THR A 113 6.97 -10.50 -9.22
N MET A 114 7.70 -10.70 -10.31
CA MET A 114 7.20 -11.43 -11.48
C MET A 114 6.92 -12.92 -11.17
N GLN A 115 7.75 -13.55 -10.32
CA GLN A 115 7.50 -14.91 -9.84
C GLN A 115 6.26 -14.98 -8.95
N LEU A 116 6.07 -13.99 -8.08
CA LEU A 116 4.85 -13.86 -7.28
C LEU A 116 3.61 -13.80 -8.18
N GLY A 117 3.63 -13.02 -9.26
CA GLY A 117 2.53 -12.95 -10.22
C GLY A 117 2.13 -14.33 -10.75
N LYS A 118 3.11 -15.16 -11.12
CA LYS A 118 2.84 -16.54 -11.58
C LYS A 118 2.19 -17.40 -10.48
N ILE A 119 2.61 -17.24 -9.23
CA ILE A 119 2.00 -17.95 -8.10
C ILE A 119 0.57 -17.47 -7.89
N CYS A 120 0.35 -16.16 -7.90
CA CYS A 120 -0.99 -15.57 -7.78
C CYS A 120 -1.94 -16.10 -8.87
N SER A 121 -1.48 -16.18 -10.11
CA SER A 121 -2.25 -16.74 -11.22
C SER A 121 -2.67 -18.19 -10.99
N VAL A 122 -1.78 -19.02 -10.41
CA VAL A 122 -2.08 -20.43 -10.12
C VAL A 122 -3.14 -20.61 -9.04
N PHE A 123 -3.14 -19.71 -8.04
CA PHE A 123 -4.04 -19.80 -6.88
C PHE A 123 -5.23 -18.82 -6.94
N ASP A 124 -5.48 -18.23 -8.11
CA ASP A 124 -6.55 -17.23 -8.34
C ASP A 124 -6.50 -16.04 -7.36
N ARG A 125 -5.28 -15.64 -7.00
CA ARG A 125 -5.03 -14.40 -6.27
C ARG A 125 -4.88 -13.25 -7.24
N LYS A 126 -5.34 -12.08 -6.85
CA LYS A 126 -5.10 -10.85 -7.61
C LYS A 126 -3.87 -10.13 -7.04
N LEU A 127 -3.30 -9.28 -7.87
CA LEU A 127 -2.23 -8.38 -7.46
C LEU A 127 -2.68 -6.92 -7.57
N SER A 128 -2.16 -6.12 -6.70
CA SER A 128 -1.88 -4.72 -6.90
C SER A 128 -0.50 -4.45 -6.32
N MET A 129 -0.07 -3.22 -6.26
CA MET A 129 1.23 -2.91 -5.68
C MET A 129 1.07 -1.89 -4.56
N HIS A 130 1.86 -2.12 -3.53
CA HIS A 130 2.07 -1.24 -2.38
C HIS A 130 3.40 -0.51 -2.56
N SER A 131 3.50 0.69 -2.04
CA SER A 131 4.79 1.35 -1.85
C SER A 131 4.84 2.09 -0.52
N ASN A 132 6.04 2.15 0.04
CA ASN A 132 6.39 3.16 1.02
C ASN A 132 6.85 4.45 0.32
N SER A 133 7.53 5.34 1.04
CA SER A 133 8.20 6.48 0.43
C SER A 133 9.28 5.99 -0.53
N HIS A 134 9.20 6.38 -1.78
CA HIS A 134 10.16 6.03 -2.81
C HIS A 134 10.40 7.20 -3.78
N LEU A 135 11.52 7.17 -4.49
CA LEU A 135 11.90 8.15 -5.50
C LEU A 135 11.67 7.58 -6.91
N GLY A 136 11.89 8.39 -7.93
CA GLY A 136 11.53 8.10 -9.31
C GLY A 136 12.08 6.79 -9.88
N ILE A 137 13.28 6.34 -9.48
CA ILE A 137 13.82 5.05 -9.91
C ILE A 137 12.92 3.91 -9.45
N SER A 138 12.54 3.90 -8.18
CA SER A 138 11.67 2.87 -7.61
C SER A 138 10.24 2.99 -8.13
N LEU A 139 9.73 4.20 -8.32
CA LEU A 139 8.42 4.42 -8.94
C LEU A 139 8.37 3.82 -10.35
N MET A 140 9.41 4.07 -11.17
CA MET A 140 9.45 3.52 -12.53
C MET A 140 9.61 2.00 -12.54
N ALA A 141 10.38 1.42 -11.62
CA ALA A 141 10.44 -0.03 -11.47
C ALA A 141 9.05 -0.62 -11.15
N MET A 142 8.31 0.00 -10.25
CA MET A 142 6.93 -0.39 -9.92
C MET A 142 5.99 -0.23 -11.12
N ALA A 143 6.10 0.85 -11.88
CA ALA A 143 5.29 1.09 -13.07
C ALA A 143 5.55 0.04 -14.17
N HIS A 144 6.81 -0.31 -14.42
CA HIS A 144 7.17 -1.40 -15.34
C HIS A 144 6.60 -2.74 -14.90
N LEU A 145 6.66 -3.05 -13.61
CA LEU A 145 6.03 -4.25 -13.06
C LEU A 145 4.51 -4.23 -13.27
N GLY A 146 3.87 -3.08 -13.01
CA GLY A 146 2.44 -2.90 -13.23
C GLY A 146 2.00 -3.14 -14.67
N CYS A 147 2.85 -2.80 -15.64
CA CYS A 147 2.59 -3.10 -17.06
C CYS A 147 2.87 -4.56 -17.44
N ALA A 148 3.80 -5.23 -16.74
CA ALA A 148 4.26 -6.57 -17.09
C ALA A 148 3.46 -7.69 -16.40
N LEU A 149 2.80 -7.40 -15.28
CA LEU A 149 2.05 -8.36 -14.47
C LEU A 149 0.58 -8.43 -14.92
N PRO A 150 0.13 -9.54 -15.51
CA PRO A 150 -1.26 -9.66 -15.97
C PRO A 150 -2.27 -9.77 -14.82
N GLU A 151 -1.81 -10.11 -13.63
CA GLU A 151 -2.62 -10.27 -12.40
C GLU A 151 -2.98 -8.94 -11.74
N ILE A 152 -2.41 -7.80 -12.19
CA ILE A 152 -2.75 -6.48 -11.67
C ILE A 152 -4.22 -6.17 -11.96
N ALA A 153 -5.02 -6.15 -10.91
CA ALA A 153 -6.46 -5.97 -11.00
C ALA A 153 -6.96 -4.62 -10.48
N TYR A 154 -6.12 -3.91 -9.75
CA TYR A 154 -6.47 -2.65 -9.07
C TYR A 154 -5.40 -1.60 -9.33
N ALA A 155 -5.78 -0.33 -9.21
CA ALA A 155 -4.84 0.77 -9.30
C ALA A 155 -3.72 0.62 -8.24
N ILE A 156 -2.50 0.84 -8.68
CA ILE A 156 -1.30 0.74 -7.85
C ILE A 156 -1.28 1.89 -6.83
N ASP A 157 -0.90 1.58 -5.59
CA ASP A 157 -0.71 2.58 -4.55
C ASP A 157 0.69 3.17 -4.59
N THR A 158 0.80 4.48 -4.42
CA THR A 158 2.09 5.16 -4.31
C THR A 158 2.02 6.43 -3.46
N HIS A 159 3.05 6.63 -2.64
CA HIS A 159 3.26 7.87 -1.88
C HIS A 159 4.03 8.94 -2.66
N TYR A 160 4.44 8.66 -3.87
CA TYR A 160 5.26 9.55 -4.69
C TYR A 160 4.71 10.98 -4.86
N PRO A 161 3.40 11.21 -5.01
CA PRO A 161 2.86 12.57 -5.12
C PRO A 161 3.18 13.49 -3.94
N TRP A 162 3.48 12.93 -2.77
CA TRP A 162 3.85 13.68 -1.57
C TRP A 162 5.35 13.90 -1.39
N GLN A 163 6.19 13.24 -2.21
CA GLN A 163 7.64 13.45 -2.20
C GLN A 163 7.99 14.85 -2.74
N LYS A 164 8.97 15.49 -2.13
CA LYS A 164 9.47 16.80 -2.55
C LYS A 164 10.82 16.72 -3.25
N GLU A 165 11.65 15.80 -2.79
CA GLU A 165 12.97 15.53 -3.35
C GLU A 165 12.89 14.50 -4.47
N GLU A 166 13.88 14.57 -5.37
CA GLU A 166 14.04 13.61 -6.47
C GLU A 166 15.52 13.49 -6.85
N ILE A 167 15.90 12.32 -7.39
CA ILE A 167 17.28 11.99 -7.80
C ILE A 167 17.41 11.66 -9.29
N ILE A 168 16.36 11.84 -10.08
CA ILE A 168 16.39 11.62 -11.52
C ILE A 168 16.48 12.94 -12.27
N LYS A 169 17.08 12.90 -13.47
CA LYS A 169 17.15 14.05 -14.37
C LYS A 169 15.72 14.48 -14.78
N GLY A 170 15.52 15.78 -14.90
CA GLY A 170 14.20 16.35 -15.20
C GLY A 170 13.33 16.57 -13.97
N GLY A 171 13.74 16.11 -12.78
CA GLY A 171 13.01 16.31 -11.53
C GLY A 171 11.86 15.32 -11.36
N ARG A 172 10.81 15.75 -10.68
CA ARG A 172 9.68 14.88 -10.32
C ARG A 172 8.89 14.42 -11.55
N ILE A 173 8.50 13.15 -11.52
CA ILE A 173 7.60 12.58 -12.52
C ILE A 173 6.17 13.05 -12.23
N GLU A 174 5.49 13.51 -13.27
CA GLU A 174 4.09 13.95 -13.15
C GLU A 174 3.12 12.87 -13.59
N PHE A 175 2.03 12.77 -12.85
CA PHE A 175 0.90 11.91 -13.19
C PHE A 175 -0.06 12.68 -14.10
N GLN A 176 -0.53 12.01 -15.14
CA GLN A 176 -1.53 12.55 -16.06
C GLN A 176 -2.82 11.76 -15.89
N ASP A 177 -3.91 12.44 -15.59
CA ASP A 177 -5.23 11.82 -15.36
C ASP A 177 -5.20 10.65 -14.36
N GLY A 178 -4.37 10.79 -13.30
CA GLY A 178 -4.20 9.75 -12.28
C GLY A 178 -3.38 8.54 -12.71
N ALA A 179 -2.70 8.61 -13.85
CA ALA A 179 -1.89 7.53 -14.40
C ALA A 179 -0.43 7.95 -14.63
N LEU A 180 0.43 6.96 -14.71
CA LEU A 180 1.85 7.09 -15.05
C LEU A 180 2.13 6.32 -16.34
N SER A 181 2.76 6.99 -17.30
CA SER A 181 3.17 6.35 -18.55
C SER A 181 4.56 5.72 -18.41
N VAL A 182 4.69 4.51 -18.94
CA VAL A 182 5.97 3.81 -19.06
C VAL A 182 6.51 3.99 -20.48
N SER A 183 7.76 4.45 -20.60
CA SER A 183 8.39 4.63 -21.92
C SER A 183 8.96 3.31 -22.47
N ASN A 184 9.27 3.32 -23.78
CA ASN A 184 10.01 2.23 -24.43
C ASN A 184 11.54 2.47 -24.44
N GLU A 185 12.01 3.45 -23.72
CA GLU A 185 13.45 3.71 -23.60
C GLU A 185 14.15 2.57 -22.81
N PRO A 186 15.43 2.30 -23.10
CA PRO A 186 16.19 1.26 -22.41
C PRO A 186 16.20 1.45 -20.88
N GLY A 187 16.19 0.36 -20.15
CA GLY A 187 16.18 0.35 -18.69
C GLY A 187 14.83 0.76 -18.12
N LEU A 188 14.82 1.62 -17.11
CA LEU A 188 13.61 2.13 -16.47
C LEU A 188 13.08 3.41 -17.12
N GLY A 189 13.73 3.91 -18.19
CA GLY A 189 13.36 5.15 -18.85
C GLY A 189 13.68 6.41 -18.04
N VAL A 190 14.53 6.32 -17.02
CA VAL A 190 14.98 7.43 -16.19
C VAL A 190 16.50 7.38 -15.99
N GLU A 191 17.11 8.53 -15.84
CA GLU A 191 18.55 8.68 -15.57
C GLU A 191 18.79 9.35 -14.23
N ILE A 192 19.84 8.92 -13.52
CA ILE A 192 20.22 9.50 -12.23
C ILE A 192 20.80 10.91 -12.43
N ASP A 193 20.30 11.87 -11.67
CA ASP A 193 20.94 13.16 -11.44
C ASP A 193 21.99 13.02 -10.33
N GLN A 194 23.25 12.93 -10.72
CA GLN A 194 24.36 12.74 -9.79
C GLN A 194 24.55 13.93 -8.83
N VAL A 195 24.11 15.12 -9.21
CA VAL A 195 24.23 16.31 -8.36
C VAL A 195 23.19 16.24 -7.25
N GLN A 196 21.94 15.94 -7.60
CA GLN A 196 20.86 15.77 -6.62
C GLN A 196 21.11 14.58 -5.71
N LEU A 197 21.57 13.45 -6.25
CA LEU A 197 21.92 12.28 -5.45
C LEU A 197 22.96 12.61 -4.38
N LYS A 198 24.05 13.29 -4.75
CA LYS A 198 25.09 13.71 -3.79
C LYS A 198 24.54 14.66 -2.73
N LYS A 199 23.71 15.62 -3.13
CA LYS A 199 23.07 16.57 -2.22
C LYS A 199 22.17 15.85 -1.21
N LEU A 200 21.30 14.96 -1.66
CA LEU A 200 20.40 14.24 -0.76
C LEU A 200 21.15 13.24 0.13
N HIS A 201 22.21 12.62 -0.39
CA HIS A 201 23.08 11.78 0.42
C HIS A 201 23.78 12.59 1.54
N GLN A 202 24.24 13.79 1.25
CA GLN A 202 24.82 14.68 2.26
C GLN A 202 23.77 15.05 3.33
N ASN A 203 22.53 15.40 2.90
CA ASN A 203 21.43 15.65 3.83
C ASN A 203 21.16 14.44 4.74
N TYR A 204 21.18 13.23 4.18
CA TYR A 204 21.02 11.99 4.96
C TYR A 204 22.12 11.84 6.03
N LEU A 205 23.38 12.10 5.66
CA LEU A 205 24.50 12.00 6.59
C LEU A 205 24.43 13.05 7.72
N GLU A 206 23.88 14.22 7.44
CA GLU A 206 23.78 15.34 8.36
C GLU A 206 22.52 15.32 9.25
N CYS A 207 21.43 14.75 8.77
CA CYS A 207 20.14 14.80 9.49
C CYS A 207 20.11 13.94 10.76
N GLY A 208 20.99 12.92 10.87
CA GLY A 208 21.05 12.02 12.01
C GLY A 208 19.81 11.16 12.26
N ILE A 209 18.84 11.18 11.32
CA ILE A 209 17.61 10.42 11.40
C ILE A 209 17.78 9.15 10.56
N VAL A 210 17.80 8.01 11.20
CA VAL A 210 17.94 6.70 10.54
C VAL A 210 16.61 5.94 10.45
N ASP A 211 15.67 6.25 11.33
CA ASP A 211 14.36 5.60 11.39
C ASP A 211 13.23 6.63 11.50
N ARG A 212 12.08 6.28 10.93
CA ARG A 212 10.86 7.06 11.07
C ARG A 212 10.38 7.03 12.53
N ASN A 213 10.07 8.19 13.09
CA ASN A 213 9.46 8.30 14.41
C ASN A 213 8.20 9.17 14.33
N ASP A 214 7.06 8.53 14.18
CA ASP A 214 5.76 9.19 14.03
C ASP A 214 5.35 9.98 15.26
N GLU A 215 5.79 9.58 16.46
CA GLU A 215 5.49 10.31 17.68
C GLU A 215 6.17 11.68 17.68
N ILE A 216 7.44 11.73 17.34
CA ILE A 216 8.19 13.00 17.23
C ILE A 216 7.55 13.91 16.17
N GLU A 217 7.24 13.38 15.01
CA GLU A 217 6.64 14.17 13.92
C GLU A 217 5.24 14.67 14.28
N MET A 218 4.41 13.82 14.87
CA MET A 218 3.06 14.22 15.28
C MET A 218 3.05 15.22 16.44
N GLN A 219 4.01 15.16 17.35
CA GLN A 219 4.11 16.16 18.44
C GLN A 219 4.43 17.57 17.94
N LYS A 220 5.03 17.72 16.75
CA LYS A 220 5.20 19.04 16.10
C LYS A 220 3.87 19.69 15.73
N VAL A 221 2.85 18.88 15.43
CA VAL A 221 1.51 19.33 15.03
C VAL A 221 0.54 19.29 16.19
N LYS A 222 0.64 18.29 17.06
CA LYS A 222 -0.22 18.08 18.22
C LYS A 222 0.63 17.78 19.45
N PRO A 223 0.97 18.79 20.27
CA PRO A 223 1.74 18.60 21.50
C PRO A 223 1.11 17.54 22.40
N GLY A 224 1.94 16.64 22.94
CA GLY A 224 1.50 15.56 23.82
C GLY A 224 0.87 14.36 23.11
N TRP A 225 0.88 14.31 21.77
CA TRP A 225 0.46 13.12 21.03
C TRP A 225 1.41 11.96 21.32
N LYS A 226 0.83 10.79 21.52
CA LYS A 226 1.56 9.53 21.69
C LYS A 226 1.07 8.53 20.68
N VAL A 227 1.96 7.68 20.21
CA VAL A 227 1.56 6.49 19.45
C VAL A 227 0.68 5.66 20.36
N SER A 228 -0.54 5.46 19.95
CA SER A 228 -1.47 4.57 20.64
C SER A 228 -1.51 3.27 19.87
N GLU A 229 -1.08 2.19 20.49
CA GLU A 229 -1.38 0.84 19.99
C GLU A 229 -2.85 0.52 20.29
N ASN A 230 -3.75 1.35 19.79
CA ASN A 230 -5.17 1.07 19.92
C ASN A 230 -5.49 -0.13 19.04
N ILE A 231 -5.64 -1.27 19.67
CA ILE A 231 -6.32 -2.42 19.07
C ILE A 231 -7.81 -2.18 19.31
N TRP A 232 -8.51 -1.82 18.26
CA TRP A 232 -9.94 -1.55 18.29
C TRP A 232 -10.77 -2.84 18.23
#